data_05b6b9797af7756ad3ca0964d8d9cb3f
#
_entry.id   05b6b9797af7756ad3ca0964d8d9cb3f
#
_cell.length_a   1.000
_cell.length_b   1.000
_cell.length_c   1.000
_cell.angle_alpha   90.00
_cell.angle_beta   90.00
_cell.angle_gamma   90.00
#
_symmetry.space_group_name_H-M   'P 1'
#
loop_
_entity.id
_entity.type
_entity.pdbx_description
1 polymer ?
#
loop_
_entity_poly.entity_id
_entity_poly.type
_entity_poly.pdbx_seq_one_letter_code
_entity_poly.pdbx_strand_id
1 'polypeptide(L)'
;MITDELERNREQWRRRAEVLHSLAQSCRQIDGWDSPAGALLDGLVASCAESIDELGERAEKLAEAYDLHLQVVSVGGRIQL
;
A
#
# COMPACT_ATOMS: atom_id res chain seq x y z
N MET A 1 -0.27 -23.62 9.08
CA MET A 1 0.98 -23.25 9.76
C MET A 1 1.13 -21.73 9.79
N ILE A 2 1.81 -21.23 10.80
CA ILE A 2 2.04 -19.78 11.02
C ILE A 2 2.72 -19.14 9.81
N THR A 3 3.67 -19.84 9.19
CA THR A 3 4.41 -19.34 8.02
C THR A 3 3.50 -19.09 6.83
N ASP A 4 2.54 -19.98 6.58
CA ASP A 4 1.59 -19.84 5.47
C ASP A 4 0.66 -18.64 5.68
N GLU A 5 0.24 -18.42 6.91
CA GLU A 5 -0.58 -17.25 7.26
C GLU A 5 0.18 -15.95 7.07
N LEU A 6 1.46 -15.92 7.49
CA LEU A 6 2.32 -14.75 7.32
C LEU A 6 2.55 -14.45 5.84
N GLU A 7 2.79 -15.47 5.02
CA GLU A 7 2.96 -15.30 3.59
C GLU A 7 1.71 -14.75 2.93
N ARG A 8 0.53 -15.27 3.29
CA ARG A 8 -0.74 -14.76 2.78
C ARG A 8 -0.99 -13.31 3.18
N ASN A 9 -0.70 -12.98 4.43
CA ASN A 9 -0.86 -11.61 4.92
C ASN A 9 0.08 -10.66 4.20
N ARG A 10 1.35 -11.07 3.99
CA ARG A 10 2.32 -10.28 3.22
C ARG A 10 1.80 -10.00 1.80
N GLU A 11 1.32 -11.03 1.11
CA GLU A 11 0.78 -10.90 -0.24
C GLU A 11 -0.45 -10.00 -0.27
N GLN A 12 -1.33 -10.12 0.70
CA GLN A 12 -2.50 -9.24 0.81
C GLN A 12 -2.09 -7.78 0.95
N TRP A 13 -1.11 -7.49 1.80
CA TRP A 13 -0.65 -6.12 2.00
C TRP A 13 0.05 -5.56 0.77
N ARG A 14 0.81 -6.39 0.05
CA ARG A 14 1.41 -5.99 -1.23
C ARG A 14 0.35 -5.65 -2.26
N ARG A 15 -0.67 -6.47 -2.39
CA ARG A 15 -1.78 -6.22 -3.31
C ARG A 15 -2.54 -4.96 -2.96
N ARG A 16 -2.80 -4.75 -1.68
CA ARG A 16 -3.46 -3.54 -1.20
C ARG A 16 -2.64 -2.30 -1.52
N ALA A 17 -1.33 -2.38 -1.34
CA ALA A 17 -0.43 -1.29 -1.69
C ALA A 17 -0.50 -0.96 -3.18
N GLU A 18 -0.45 -1.97 -4.04
CA GLU A 18 -0.54 -1.79 -5.50
C GLU A 18 -1.88 -1.17 -5.90
N VAL A 19 -2.97 -1.65 -5.32
CA VAL A 19 -4.31 -1.11 -5.60
C VAL A 19 -4.40 0.35 -5.16
N LEU A 20 -3.88 0.68 -3.98
CA LEU A 20 -3.92 2.05 -3.47
C LEU A 20 -3.09 2.99 -4.33
N HIS A 21 -1.90 2.59 -4.76
CA HIS A 21 -1.07 3.40 -5.66
C HIS A 21 -1.72 3.58 -7.03
N SER A 22 -2.33 2.54 -7.58
CA SER A 22 -3.08 2.63 -8.84
C SER A 22 -4.26 3.57 -8.71
N LEU A 23 -4.99 3.51 -7.60
CA LEU A 23 -6.13 4.37 -7.35
C LEU A 23 -5.71 5.82 -7.24
N ALA A 24 -4.62 6.09 -6.52
CA ALA A 24 -4.06 7.44 -6.40
C ALA A 24 -3.67 8.00 -7.76
N GLN A 25 -3.04 7.19 -8.60
CA GLN A 25 -2.65 7.60 -9.94
C GLN A 25 -3.88 7.90 -10.81
N SER A 26 -4.92 7.08 -10.71
CA SER A 26 -6.17 7.32 -11.41
C SER A 26 -6.82 8.62 -10.97
N CYS A 27 -6.77 8.94 -9.68
CA CYS A 27 -7.27 10.22 -9.17
C CYS A 27 -6.50 11.41 -9.75
N ARG A 28 -5.18 11.29 -9.89
CA ARG A 28 -4.33 12.35 -10.46
C ARG A 28 -4.59 12.58 -11.94
N GLN A 29 -5.14 11.61 -12.64
CA GLN A 29 -5.47 11.73 -14.05
C GLN A 29 -6.80 12.41 -14.31
N ILE A 30 -7.58 12.66 -13.25
CA ILE A 30 -8.83 13.42 -13.38
C ILE A 30 -8.45 14.90 -13.52
N ASP A 31 -8.60 15.43 -14.72
CA ASP A 31 -8.32 16.83 -15.01
C ASP A 31 -9.35 17.37 -16.01
N GLY A 32 -9.18 18.62 -16.45
CA GLY A 32 -10.04 19.22 -17.45
C GLY A 32 -11.18 20.04 -16.88
N TRP A 33 -11.08 20.45 -15.65
CA TRP A 33 -12.06 21.31 -15.01
C TRP A 33 -11.61 22.77 -15.14
N ASP A 34 -12.21 23.50 -16.11
CA ASP A 34 -11.82 24.88 -16.44
C ASP A 34 -12.61 25.95 -15.69
N SER A 35 -13.21 25.62 -14.57
CA SER A 35 -13.98 26.55 -13.76
C SER A 35 -13.36 26.73 -12.38
N PRO A 36 -13.67 27.82 -11.64
CA PRO A 36 -13.20 27.95 -10.26
C PRO A 36 -13.63 26.78 -9.36
N ALA A 37 -14.83 26.27 -9.57
CA ALA A 37 -15.32 25.09 -8.85
C ALA A 37 -14.52 23.85 -9.25
N GLY A 38 -14.16 23.72 -10.52
CA GLY A 38 -13.32 22.64 -11.01
C GLY A 38 -11.91 22.69 -10.42
N ALA A 39 -11.33 23.88 -10.32
CA ALA A 39 -10.01 24.04 -9.70
C ALA A 39 -10.01 23.63 -8.23
N LEU A 40 -11.09 23.95 -7.51
CA LEU A 40 -11.25 23.52 -6.12
C LEU A 40 -11.37 21.99 -6.03
N LEU A 41 -12.14 21.40 -6.93
CA LEU A 41 -12.32 19.95 -7.00
C LEU A 41 -10.99 19.26 -7.33
N ASP A 42 -10.20 19.81 -8.25
CA ASP A 42 -8.87 19.30 -8.59
C ASP A 42 -7.96 19.28 -7.35
N GLY A 43 -8.00 20.33 -6.55
CA GLY A 43 -7.23 20.40 -5.31
C GLY A 43 -7.65 19.32 -4.30
N LEU A 44 -8.96 19.07 -4.18
CA LEU A 44 -9.48 18.02 -3.30
C LEU A 44 -9.10 16.64 -3.82
N VAL A 45 -9.18 16.41 -5.12
CA VAL A 45 -8.79 15.14 -5.74
C VAL A 45 -7.30 14.90 -5.54
N ALA A 46 -6.45 15.90 -5.73
CA ALA A 46 -5.02 15.78 -5.50
C ALA A 46 -4.71 15.44 -4.04
N SER A 47 -5.39 16.09 -3.10
CA SER A 47 -5.24 15.82 -1.67
C SER A 47 -5.67 14.39 -1.32
N CYS A 48 -6.76 13.91 -1.89
CA CYS A 48 -7.20 12.53 -1.73
C CYS A 48 -6.18 11.55 -2.30
N ALA A 49 -5.61 11.85 -3.46
CA ALA A 49 -4.59 11.01 -4.07
C ALA A 49 -3.35 10.89 -3.18
N GLU A 50 -2.91 11.99 -2.57
CA GLU A 50 -1.80 11.96 -1.62
C GLU A 50 -2.10 11.07 -0.42
N SER A 51 -3.30 11.17 0.14
CA SER A 51 -3.71 10.34 1.27
C SER A 51 -3.76 8.87 0.90
N ILE A 52 -4.23 8.54 -0.29
CA ILE A 52 -4.27 7.17 -0.81
C ILE A 52 -2.85 6.64 -1.00
N ASP A 53 -1.92 7.45 -1.54
CA ASP A 53 -0.52 7.06 -1.68
C ASP A 53 0.13 6.80 -0.32
N GLU A 54 -0.15 7.63 0.68
CA GLU A 54 0.36 7.41 2.04
C GLU A 54 -0.14 6.09 2.62
N LEU A 55 -1.40 5.75 2.38
CA LEU A 55 -1.95 4.45 2.78
C LEU A 55 -1.25 3.31 2.06
N GLY A 56 -0.96 3.49 0.77
CA GLY A 56 -0.20 2.52 -0.02
C GLY A 56 1.20 2.29 0.55
N GLU A 57 1.89 3.36 0.93
CA GLU A 57 3.22 3.27 1.56
C GLU A 57 3.16 2.53 2.90
N ARG A 58 2.13 2.77 3.70
CA ARG A 58 1.93 2.05 4.96
C ARG A 58 1.67 0.57 4.70
N ALA A 59 0.90 0.25 3.67
CA ALA A 59 0.64 -1.14 3.28
C ALA A 59 1.94 -1.83 2.85
N GLU A 60 2.81 -1.15 2.11
CA GLU A 60 4.12 -1.66 1.73
C GLU A 60 4.99 -1.94 2.95
N LYS A 61 5.01 -1.01 3.91
CA LYS A 61 5.76 -1.19 5.16
C LYS A 61 5.27 -2.38 5.95
N LEU A 62 3.95 -2.61 5.95
CA LEU A 62 3.38 -3.79 6.60
C LEU A 62 3.82 -5.06 5.89
N ALA A 63 3.83 -5.07 4.55
CA ALA A 63 4.32 -6.21 3.78
C ALA A 63 5.79 -6.49 4.09
N GLU A 64 6.62 -5.45 4.17
CA GLU A 64 8.03 -5.56 4.54
C GLU A 64 8.21 -6.12 5.96
N ALA A 65 7.37 -5.68 6.90
CA ALA A 65 7.39 -6.17 8.27
C ALA A 65 7.05 -7.66 8.33
N TYR A 66 6.07 -8.11 7.56
CA TYR A 66 5.74 -9.53 7.45
C TYR A 66 6.89 -10.32 6.83
N ASP A 67 7.53 -9.76 5.81
CA ASP A 67 8.67 -10.38 5.15
C ASP A 67 9.83 -10.58 6.12
N LEU A 68 10.14 -9.54 6.88
CA LEU A 68 11.19 -9.60 7.91
C LEU A 68 10.86 -10.63 8.97
N HIS A 69 9.61 -10.67 9.42
CA HIS A 69 9.17 -11.66 10.41
C HIS A 69 9.30 -13.08 9.88
N LEU A 70 8.96 -13.31 8.62
CA LEU A 70 9.15 -14.59 7.96
C LEU A 70 10.62 -15.01 7.93
N GLN A 71 11.53 -14.07 7.66
CA GLN A 71 12.96 -14.33 7.69
C GLN A 71 13.42 -14.75 9.07
N VAL A 72 12.98 -14.05 10.10
CA VAL A 72 13.32 -14.37 11.50
C VAL A 72 12.80 -15.75 11.89
N VAL A 73 11.59 -16.08 11.54
CA VAL A 73 10.99 -17.40 11.82
C VAL A 73 11.77 -18.50 11.11
N SER A 74 12.14 -18.28 9.84
CA SER A 74 12.92 -19.25 9.07
C SER A 74 14.30 -19.50 9.69
N VAL A 75 14.99 -18.42 10.07
CA VAL A 75 16.31 -18.52 10.73
C VAL A 75 16.19 -19.18 12.11
N GLY A 76 15.17 -18.79 12.89
CA GLY A 76 14.90 -19.38 14.18
C GLY A 76 14.67 -20.88 14.11
N GLY A 77 13.95 -21.34 13.09
CA GLY A 77 13.73 -22.77 12.85
C GLY A 77 14.99 -23.52 12.48
N ARG A 78 15.98 -22.86 11.86
CA ARG A 78 17.27 -23.46 11.51
C ARG A 78 18.24 -23.54 12.68
N ILE A 79 18.09 -22.66 13.65
CA ILE A 79 18.98 -22.56 14.81
C ILE A 79 18.57 -23.52 15.92
N GLN A 80 17.33 -23.99 15.91
CA GLN A 80 16.89 -24.98 16.89
C GLN A 80 17.59 -26.31 16.65
N LEU A 81 18.47 -26.61 17.53
CA LEU A 81 19.21 -27.87 17.52
C LEU A 81 18.51 -28.95 18.33
#